data_7a5041cc6ca5552b39635c3cd06501f3
#
_entry.id   7a5041cc6ca5552b39635c3cd06501f3
#
_cell.length_a   1.000
_cell.length_b   1.000
_cell.length_c   1.000
_cell.angle_alpha   90.00
_cell.angle_beta   90.00
_cell.angle_gamma   90.00
#
_symmetry.space_group_name_H-M   'P 1'
#
loop_
_entity.id
_entity.type
_entity.pdbx_description
1 polymer ?
#
loop_
_entity_poly.entity_id
_entity_poly.type
_entity_poly.pdbx_seq_one_letter_code
_entity_poly.pdbx_strand_id
1 'polypeptide(L)'
;MNDAAVGLALSGKHALVTGAGSGIGAAIAVGLARAGANVTLAGRRREPLEATAALLDWQRCFIADGFDVTNREAIVTGLDSARAAFGPVSILVNNAGEAPSAPFEKTSFDMWSRVLDVDLTGVFNVTQATLDDIKAGGKGGRIINIASTAGLSGYAYVSAYCAAKHGVVGLTRALALELARKGVTVNAVCPGFTDTPIISRSIAAIVAKTGRSEDDVLAEFVKANPQGRLIQPEEVAETVLWLTSPGAQSITGQAIAIAGGEVMAG
;
A
#
# COMPACT_ATOMS: atom_id res chain seq x y z
N MET A 1 2.25 -11.00 27.70
CA MET A 1 3.35 -11.02 26.71
C MET A 1 4.01 -9.64 26.75
N ASN A 2 5.31 -9.57 26.93
CA ASN A 2 6.02 -8.31 27.20
C ASN A 2 6.00 -7.38 25.97
N ASP A 3 5.38 -6.20 26.09
CA ASP A 3 5.38 -5.13 25.06
C ASP A 3 6.79 -4.71 24.58
N ALA A 4 7.80 -4.89 25.42
CA ALA A 4 9.19 -4.56 25.07
C ALA A 4 9.82 -5.53 24.02
N ALA A 5 9.30 -6.74 23.86
CA ALA A 5 9.83 -7.71 22.88
C ALA A 5 9.29 -7.50 21.47
N VAL A 6 8.11 -6.88 21.32
CA VAL A 6 7.50 -6.57 20.01
C VAL A 6 8.21 -5.37 19.38
N GLY A 7 8.70 -4.41 20.17
CA GLY A 7 9.28 -3.16 19.71
C GLY A 7 10.62 -3.25 18.96
N LEU A 8 11.23 -4.43 18.83
CA LEU A 8 12.54 -4.59 18.19
C LEU A 8 12.56 -5.62 17.04
N ALA A 9 11.39 -6.14 16.64
CA ALA A 9 11.30 -7.22 15.64
C ALA A 9 11.88 -6.82 14.27
N LEU A 10 11.88 -5.54 13.92
CA LEU A 10 12.38 -4.99 12.66
C LEU A 10 13.63 -4.12 12.83
N SER A 11 14.34 -4.23 13.98
CA SER A 11 15.59 -3.48 14.21
C SER A 11 16.60 -3.78 13.10
N GLY A 12 17.23 -2.71 12.57
CA GLY A 12 18.19 -2.81 11.47
C GLY A 12 17.57 -3.08 10.09
N LYS A 13 16.23 -3.14 9.97
CA LYS A 13 15.55 -3.24 8.69
C LYS A 13 15.25 -1.84 8.14
N HIS A 14 15.40 -1.69 6.83
CA HIS A 14 14.99 -0.49 6.11
C HIS A 14 13.69 -0.79 5.34
N ALA A 15 12.63 -0.08 5.65
CA ALA A 15 11.33 -0.18 4.99
C ALA A 15 11.09 1.07 4.12
N LEU A 16 10.70 0.87 2.87
CA LEU A 16 10.23 1.93 1.96
C LEU A 16 8.72 1.80 1.80
N VAL A 17 7.98 2.87 2.09
CA VAL A 17 6.53 2.93 1.94
C VAL A 17 6.16 4.01 0.95
N THR A 18 5.55 3.64 -0.19
CA THR A 18 5.06 4.60 -1.17
C THR A 18 3.67 5.12 -0.80
N GLY A 19 3.39 6.40 -1.08
CA GLY A 19 2.13 7.02 -0.67
C GLY A 19 1.98 7.14 0.86
N ALA A 20 3.10 7.29 1.58
CA ALA A 20 3.17 7.28 3.04
C ALA A 20 2.60 8.53 3.74
N GLY A 21 2.12 9.52 2.99
CA GLY A 21 1.68 10.81 3.56
C GLY A 21 0.26 10.81 4.14
N SER A 22 -0.53 9.73 4.03
CA SER A 22 -1.88 9.68 4.58
C SER A 22 -2.47 8.26 4.57
N GLY A 23 -3.57 8.07 5.30
CA GLY A 23 -4.38 6.85 5.30
C GLY A 23 -3.57 5.59 5.58
N ILE A 24 -3.78 4.55 4.77
CA ILE A 24 -3.13 3.23 4.93
C ILE A 24 -1.61 3.35 4.93
N GLY A 25 -1.02 4.13 4.01
CA GLY A 25 0.42 4.28 3.92
C GLY A 25 1.05 4.93 5.16
N ALA A 26 0.40 5.94 5.74
CA ALA A 26 0.83 6.56 6.99
C ALA A 26 0.73 5.57 8.17
N ALA A 27 -0.39 4.85 8.30
CA ALA A 27 -0.56 3.85 9.36
C ALA A 27 0.49 2.73 9.27
N ILE A 28 0.78 2.23 8.06
CA ILE A 28 1.84 1.23 7.83
C ILE A 28 3.20 1.78 8.24
N ALA A 29 3.54 2.99 7.82
CA ALA A 29 4.83 3.61 8.16
C ALA A 29 5.01 3.75 9.67
N VAL A 30 3.97 4.20 10.38
CA VAL A 30 3.95 4.30 11.84
C VAL A 30 4.13 2.92 12.48
N GLY A 31 3.39 1.91 12.03
CA GLY A 31 3.50 0.55 12.54
C GLY A 31 4.90 -0.05 12.37
N LEU A 32 5.50 0.08 11.18
CA LEU A 32 6.85 -0.41 10.88
C LEU A 32 7.92 0.29 11.74
N ALA A 33 7.80 1.62 11.92
CA ALA A 33 8.72 2.37 12.78
C ALA A 33 8.61 1.94 14.25
N ARG A 34 7.39 1.76 14.77
CA ARG A 34 7.16 1.24 16.13
C ARG A 34 7.71 -0.16 16.32
N ALA A 35 7.71 -0.98 15.27
CA ALA A 35 8.35 -2.29 15.28
C ALA A 35 9.89 -2.23 15.16
N GLY A 36 10.49 -1.04 15.08
CA GLY A 36 11.93 -0.80 15.11
C GLY A 36 12.60 -0.62 13.74
N ALA A 37 11.85 -0.61 12.63
CA ALA A 37 12.40 -0.35 11.32
C ALA A 37 12.83 1.10 11.14
N ASN A 38 13.85 1.34 10.32
CA ASN A 38 14.06 2.63 9.68
C ASN A 38 13.09 2.75 8.51
N VAL A 39 12.38 3.86 8.40
CA VAL A 39 11.29 4.01 7.42
C VAL A 39 11.55 5.18 6.47
N THR A 40 11.58 4.89 5.19
CA THR A 40 11.51 5.92 4.15
C THR A 40 10.05 6.17 3.78
N LEU A 41 9.59 7.38 4.02
CA LEU A 41 8.29 7.90 3.63
C LEU A 41 8.39 8.46 2.20
N ALA A 42 7.90 7.72 1.21
CA ALA A 42 7.98 8.12 -0.19
C ALA A 42 6.65 8.67 -0.72
N GLY A 43 6.71 9.80 -1.42
CA GLY A 43 5.53 10.42 -2.02
C GLY A 43 5.85 11.72 -2.76
N ARG A 44 4.87 12.22 -3.52
CA ARG A 44 5.05 13.39 -4.38
C ARG A 44 5.11 14.72 -3.63
N ARG A 45 4.40 14.84 -2.51
CA ARG A 45 4.23 16.09 -1.76
C ARG A 45 4.86 15.97 -0.38
N ARG A 46 5.70 16.93 -0.04
CA ARG A 46 6.45 16.97 1.22
C ARG A 46 5.55 17.13 2.44
N GLU A 47 4.61 18.08 2.41
CA GLU A 47 3.76 18.41 3.55
C GLU A 47 3.03 17.20 4.19
N PRO A 48 2.31 16.34 3.43
CA PRO A 48 1.68 15.15 4.02
C PRO A 48 2.69 14.14 4.58
N LEU A 49 3.89 14.06 4.00
CA LEU A 49 4.95 13.18 4.50
C LEU A 49 5.50 13.71 5.84
N GLU A 50 5.66 15.02 5.97
CA GLU A 50 6.06 15.66 7.24
C GLU A 50 5.02 15.43 8.33
N ALA A 51 3.73 15.49 8.00
CA ALA A 51 2.67 15.17 8.96
C ALA A 51 2.77 13.72 9.47
N THR A 52 3.10 12.76 8.59
CA THR A 52 3.36 11.38 9.00
C THR A 52 4.66 11.27 9.80
N ALA A 53 5.74 11.93 9.35
CA ALA A 53 7.04 11.91 10.02
C ALA A 53 6.97 12.43 11.45
N ALA A 54 6.10 13.40 11.73
CA ALA A 54 5.89 13.94 13.08
C ALA A 54 5.33 12.90 14.07
N LEU A 55 4.82 11.77 13.59
CA LEU A 55 4.35 10.64 14.40
C LEU A 55 5.44 9.61 14.68
N LEU A 56 6.63 9.77 14.10
CA LEU A 56 7.75 8.84 14.19
C LEU A 56 8.93 9.43 14.95
N ASP A 57 9.84 8.56 15.39
CA ASP A 57 11.17 8.99 15.83
C ASP A 57 11.94 9.50 14.59
N TRP A 58 12.37 10.74 14.60
CA TRP A 58 13.07 11.38 13.49
C TRP A 58 14.38 10.65 13.09
N GLN A 59 15.02 9.95 14.03
CA GLN A 59 16.23 9.16 13.77
C GLN A 59 15.95 7.92 12.91
N ARG A 60 14.70 7.50 12.85
CA ARG A 60 14.23 6.33 12.09
C ARG A 60 13.40 6.68 10.87
N CYS A 61 13.33 7.95 10.51
CA CYS A 61 12.48 8.44 9.44
C CYS A 61 13.29 9.23 8.40
N PHE A 62 13.10 8.90 7.13
CA PHE A 62 13.60 9.68 6.00
C PHE A 62 12.43 10.06 5.09
N ILE A 63 12.38 11.31 4.64
CA ILE A 63 11.35 11.80 3.72
C ILE A 63 11.93 11.85 2.31
N ALA A 64 11.38 11.01 1.43
CA ALA A 64 11.64 11.04 -0.01
C ALA A 64 10.46 11.75 -0.71
N ASP A 65 10.47 13.08 -0.69
CA ASP A 65 9.51 13.90 -1.44
C ASP A 65 9.87 13.97 -2.93
N GLY A 66 8.91 14.35 -3.78
CA GLY A 66 9.07 14.27 -5.23
C GLY A 66 9.11 12.83 -5.79
N PHE A 67 8.93 11.82 -4.94
CA PHE A 67 8.94 10.42 -5.34
C PHE A 67 7.63 10.09 -6.07
N ASP A 68 7.65 10.19 -7.40
CA ASP A 68 6.53 9.80 -8.26
C ASP A 68 6.75 8.40 -8.82
N VAL A 69 5.85 7.47 -8.49
CA VAL A 69 5.94 6.05 -8.90
C VAL A 69 5.82 5.86 -10.42
N THR A 70 5.31 6.87 -11.14
CA THR A 70 5.22 6.86 -12.60
C THR A 70 6.49 7.38 -13.28
N ASN A 71 7.41 8.01 -12.53
CA ASN A 71 8.63 8.60 -13.03
C ASN A 71 9.86 7.82 -12.52
N ARG A 72 10.52 7.09 -13.42
CA ARG A 72 11.67 6.25 -13.08
C ARG A 72 12.88 7.04 -12.54
N GLU A 73 13.13 8.24 -13.04
CA GLU A 73 14.22 9.09 -12.56
C GLU A 73 13.96 9.57 -11.12
N ALA A 74 12.72 9.98 -10.83
CA ALA A 74 12.31 10.36 -9.49
C ALA A 74 12.42 9.18 -8.49
N ILE A 75 12.08 7.96 -8.93
CA ILE A 75 12.27 6.75 -8.13
C ILE A 75 13.74 6.52 -7.81
N VAL A 76 14.63 6.56 -8.82
CA VAL A 76 16.07 6.32 -8.63
C VAL A 76 16.66 7.36 -7.67
N THR A 77 16.39 8.65 -7.91
CA THR A 77 16.88 9.76 -7.05
C THR A 77 16.42 9.59 -5.60
N GLY A 78 15.14 9.28 -5.39
CA GLY A 78 14.60 9.08 -4.05
C GLY A 78 15.19 7.84 -3.37
N LEU A 79 15.39 6.75 -4.11
CA LEU A 79 16.02 5.53 -3.59
C LEU A 79 17.49 5.74 -3.21
N ASP A 80 18.26 6.45 -4.03
CA ASP A 80 19.68 6.70 -3.72
C ASP A 80 19.81 7.53 -2.44
N SER A 81 18.94 8.53 -2.25
CA SER A 81 18.87 9.30 -1.02
C SER A 81 18.45 8.44 0.20
N ALA A 82 17.47 7.56 0.02
CA ALA A 82 17.01 6.65 1.05
C ALA A 82 18.08 5.62 1.45
N ARG A 83 18.81 5.08 0.46
CA ARG A 83 19.96 4.18 0.68
C ARG A 83 21.11 4.87 1.41
N ALA A 84 21.38 6.13 1.11
CA ALA A 84 22.37 6.92 1.82
C ALA A 84 22.00 7.12 3.30
N ALA A 85 20.71 7.25 3.61
CA ALA A 85 20.22 7.42 4.97
C ALA A 85 20.24 6.11 5.77
N PHE A 86 19.77 4.99 5.21
CA PHE A 86 19.48 3.77 5.97
C PHE A 86 20.02 2.47 5.35
N GLY A 87 20.81 2.57 4.29
CA GLY A 87 21.30 1.39 3.56
C GLY A 87 20.22 0.75 2.67
N PRO A 88 20.46 -0.48 2.19
CA PRO A 88 19.56 -1.16 1.25
C PRO A 88 18.14 -1.36 1.79
N VAL A 89 17.14 -1.22 0.94
CA VAL A 89 15.74 -1.49 1.28
C VAL A 89 15.52 -2.98 1.44
N SER A 90 15.08 -3.43 2.60
CA SER A 90 14.74 -4.83 2.87
C SER A 90 13.23 -5.11 2.88
N ILE A 91 12.42 -4.09 3.11
CA ILE A 91 10.95 -4.17 3.11
C ILE A 91 10.40 -3.12 2.17
N LEU A 92 9.72 -3.53 1.11
CA LEU A 92 9.01 -2.65 0.21
C LEU A 92 7.50 -2.76 0.44
N VAL A 93 6.85 -1.62 0.66
CA VAL A 93 5.39 -1.50 0.67
C VAL A 93 4.95 -0.59 -0.47
N ASN A 94 4.40 -1.19 -1.52
CA ASN A 94 3.77 -0.49 -2.63
C ASN A 94 2.34 -0.12 -2.23
N ASN A 95 2.14 1.12 -1.78
CA ASN A 95 0.83 1.60 -1.32
C ASN A 95 0.33 2.81 -2.12
N ALA A 96 1.18 3.54 -2.84
CA ALA A 96 0.73 4.65 -3.67
C ALA A 96 -0.37 4.21 -4.65
N GLY A 97 -1.45 4.99 -4.72
CA GLY A 97 -2.59 4.66 -5.58
C GLY A 97 -3.64 5.76 -5.61
N GLU A 98 -4.58 5.63 -6.55
CA GLU A 98 -5.75 6.48 -6.69
C GLU A 98 -6.95 5.68 -7.23
N ALA A 99 -8.17 6.08 -6.88
CA ALA A 99 -9.39 5.37 -7.27
C ALA A 99 -10.47 6.34 -7.81
N PRO A 100 -10.26 6.98 -8.95
CA PRO A 100 -11.29 7.80 -9.58
C PRO A 100 -12.44 6.91 -10.07
N SER A 101 -13.68 7.42 -10.01
CA SER A 101 -14.87 6.70 -10.42
C SER A 101 -15.59 7.41 -11.57
N ALA A 102 -16.01 6.64 -12.58
CA ALA A 102 -16.87 7.07 -13.68
C ALA A 102 -17.64 5.87 -14.24
N PRO A 103 -18.85 6.10 -14.82
CA PRO A 103 -19.46 5.11 -15.69
C PRO A 103 -18.51 4.73 -16.83
N PHE A 104 -18.54 3.48 -17.28
CA PHE A 104 -17.58 2.98 -18.27
C PHE A 104 -17.56 3.82 -19.56
N GLU A 105 -18.73 4.22 -20.06
CA GLU A 105 -18.87 5.07 -21.24
C GLU A 105 -18.33 6.50 -21.07
N LYS A 106 -18.05 6.92 -19.81
CA LYS A 106 -17.45 8.21 -19.47
C LYS A 106 -16.01 8.09 -18.97
N THR A 107 -15.49 6.88 -18.90
CA THR A 107 -14.09 6.65 -18.55
C THR A 107 -13.21 7.00 -19.75
N SER A 108 -12.53 8.15 -19.68
CA SER A 108 -11.62 8.57 -20.75
C SER A 108 -10.38 7.69 -20.80
N PHE A 109 -9.71 7.63 -21.96
CA PHE A 109 -8.44 6.92 -22.10
C PHE A 109 -7.36 7.50 -21.16
N ASP A 110 -7.35 8.81 -20.95
CA ASP A 110 -6.42 9.47 -20.01
C ASP A 110 -6.66 9.02 -18.57
N MET A 111 -7.93 8.91 -18.14
CA MET A 111 -8.26 8.38 -16.82
C MET A 111 -7.81 6.92 -16.70
N TRP A 112 -8.11 6.11 -17.70
CA TRP A 112 -7.69 4.70 -17.77
C TRP A 112 -6.18 4.57 -17.66
N SER A 113 -5.42 5.25 -18.52
CA SER A 113 -3.97 5.19 -18.57
C SER A 113 -3.35 5.66 -17.25
N ARG A 114 -3.81 6.80 -16.72
CA ARG A 114 -3.30 7.34 -15.46
C ARG A 114 -3.50 6.38 -14.28
N VAL A 115 -4.66 5.72 -14.18
CA VAL A 115 -4.91 4.74 -13.12
C VAL A 115 -3.98 3.53 -13.28
N LEU A 116 -3.82 3.01 -14.49
CA LEU A 116 -2.88 1.91 -14.74
C LEU A 116 -1.43 2.32 -14.45
N ASP A 117 -1.05 3.53 -14.82
CA ASP A 117 0.31 4.03 -14.60
C ASP A 117 0.63 4.16 -13.10
N VAL A 118 -0.30 4.68 -12.29
CA VAL A 118 -0.07 4.84 -10.85
C VAL A 118 -0.21 3.49 -10.12
N ASP A 119 -1.33 2.78 -10.35
CA ASP A 119 -1.76 1.66 -9.49
C ASP A 119 -1.17 0.31 -9.92
N LEU A 120 -0.60 0.19 -11.12
CA LEU A 120 0.02 -1.04 -11.63
C LEU A 120 1.46 -0.81 -12.11
N THR A 121 1.67 0.08 -13.09
CA THR A 121 3.01 0.36 -13.63
C THR A 121 3.92 0.94 -12.54
N GLY A 122 3.38 1.79 -11.65
CA GLY A 122 4.09 2.33 -10.51
C GLY A 122 4.58 1.25 -9.55
N VAL A 123 3.75 0.25 -9.24
CA VAL A 123 4.14 -0.92 -8.43
C VAL A 123 5.29 -1.68 -9.10
N PHE A 124 5.21 -1.92 -10.40
CA PHE A 124 6.28 -2.55 -11.18
C PHE A 124 7.58 -1.72 -11.12
N ASN A 125 7.51 -0.42 -11.38
CA ASN A 125 8.68 0.45 -11.42
C ASN A 125 9.44 0.46 -10.08
N VAL A 126 8.74 0.68 -8.96
CA VAL A 126 9.36 0.74 -7.64
C VAL A 126 9.90 -0.63 -7.25
N THR A 127 9.16 -1.70 -7.51
CA THR A 127 9.61 -3.07 -7.24
C THR A 127 10.87 -3.40 -8.01
N GLN A 128 10.93 -3.07 -9.32
CA GLN A 128 12.12 -3.31 -10.14
C GLN A 128 13.33 -2.53 -9.64
N ALA A 129 13.16 -1.27 -9.24
CA ALA A 129 14.24 -0.41 -8.76
C ALA A 129 14.80 -0.82 -7.39
N THR A 130 13.99 -1.52 -6.56
CA THR A 130 14.40 -2.01 -5.23
C THR A 130 14.78 -3.49 -5.23
N LEU A 131 14.64 -4.18 -6.35
CA LEU A 131 14.70 -5.65 -6.40
C LEU A 131 16.02 -6.25 -5.91
N ASP A 132 17.15 -5.62 -6.25
CA ASP A 132 18.46 -6.11 -5.85
C ASP A 132 18.70 -5.91 -4.35
N ASP A 133 18.25 -4.82 -3.77
CA ASP A 133 18.27 -4.58 -2.33
C ASP A 133 17.47 -5.65 -1.59
N ILE A 134 16.25 -5.91 -2.06
CA ILE A 134 15.34 -6.91 -1.48
C ILE A 134 15.95 -8.33 -1.55
N LYS A 135 16.54 -8.68 -2.69
CA LYS A 135 17.25 -9.98 -2.85
C LYS A 135 18.44 -10.10 -1.91
N ALA A 136 19.21 -9.02 -1.75
CA ALA A 136 20.34 -8.98 -0.82
C ALA A 136 19.89 -9.21 0.63
N GLY A 137 18.67 -8.83 0.99
CA GLY A 137 18.03 -9.08 2.28
C GLY A 137 17.71 -10.57 2.53
N GLY A 138 17.73 -11.42 1.51
CA GLY A 138 17.48 -12.87 1.59
C GLY A 138 16.18 -13.20 2.33
N LYS A 139 16.24 -14.07 3.34
CA LYS A 139 15.07 -14.47 4.17
C LYS A 139 14.40 -13.28 4.92
N GLY A 140 15.02 -12.11 4.93
CA GLY A 140 14.44 -10.88 5.48
C GLY A 140 13.79 -9.98 4.43
N GLY A 141 13.93 -10.29 3.15
CA GLY A 141 13.35 -9.52 2.05
C GLY A 141 11.82 -9.65 1.98
N ARG A 142 11.11 -8.53 1.91
CA ARG A 142 9.64 -8.48 1.89
C ARG A 142 9.16 -7.50 0.83
N ILE A 143 8.23 -7.94 -0.02
CA ILE A 143 7.47 -7.07 -0.92
C ILE A 143 5.99 -7.22 -0.57
N ILE A 144 5.36 -6.12 -0.20
CA ILE A 144 3.95 -6.08 0.18
C ILE A 144 3.26 -5.06 -0.71
N ASN A 145 2.33 -5.53 -1.51
CA ASN A 145 1.56 -4.71 -2.43
C ASN A 145 0.19 -4.42 -1.82
N ILE A 146 -0.15 -3.15 -1.60
CA ILE A 146 -1.50 -2.77 -1.19
C ILE A 146 -2.38 -2.76 -2.44
N ALA A 147 -3.07 -3.89 -2.63
CA ALA A 147 -4.05 -4.05 -3.69
C ALA A 147 -5.42 -3.46 -3.25
N SER A 148 -6.48 -4.23 -3.33
CA SER A 148 -7.85 -3.88 -2.90
C SER A 148 -8.74 -5.13 -3.03
N THR A 149 -9.90 -5.17 -2.39
CA THR A 149 -10.99 -6.08 -2.76
C THR A 149 -11.35 -5.96 -4.26
N ALA A 150 -11.12 -4.77 -4.85
CA ALA A 150 -11.26 -4.54 -6.30
C ALA A 150 -10.20 -5.27 -7.16
N GLY A 151 -9.21 -5.91 -6.57
CA GLY A 151 -8.29 -6.85 -7.20
C GLY A 151 -8.73 -8.31 -7.09
N LEU A 152 -9.82 -8.58 -6.37
CA LEU A 152 -10.40 -9.91 -6.13
C LEU A 152 -11.81 -10.04 -6.69
N SER A 153 -12.53 -8.92 -6.81
CA SER A 153 -13.89 -8.84 -7.30
C SER A 153 -14.10 -7.61 -8.18
N GLY A 154 -15.20 -7.56 -8.92
CA GLY A 154 -15.58 -6.39 -9.73
C GLY A 154 -16.39 -5.39 -8.93
N TYR A 155 -16.14 -4.09 -9.17
CA TYR A 155 -16.93 -2.99 -8.64
C TYR A 155 -17.37 -2.06 -9.76
N ALA A 156 -18.65 -1.66 -9.73
CA ALA A 156 -19.19 -0.72 -10.70
C ALA A 156 -18.46 0.64 -10.60
N TYR A 157 -18.33 1.29 -11.75
CA TYR A 157 -17.79 2.65 -11.89
C TYR A 157 -16.28 2.83 -11.62
N VAL A 158 -15.54 1.75 -11.39
CA VAL A 158 -14.08 1.78 -11.15
C VAL A 158 -13.32 0.76 -12.00
N SER A 159 -13.70 0.61 -13.26
CA SER A 159 -13.16 -0.41 -14.16
C SER A 159 -11.64 -0.36 -14.32
N ALA A 160 -11.05 0.82 -14.48
CA ALA A 160 -9.60 1.00 -14.57
C ALA A 160 -8.90 0.57 -13.27
N TYR A 161 -9.45 0.94 -12.13
CA TYR A 161 -8.94 0.57 -10.82
C TYR A 161 -9.02 -0.95 -10.58
N CYS A 162 -10.16 -1.58 -10.92
CA CYS A 162 -10.30 -3.03 -10.85
C CYS A 162 -9.25 -3.72 -11.72
N ALA A 163 -9.06 -3.29 -12.96
CA ALA A 163 -8.06 -3.84 -13.87
C ALA A 163 -6.64 -3.71 -13.28
N ALA A 164 -6.27 -2.54 -12.77
CA ALA A 164 -4.97 -2.29 -12.14
C ALA A 164 -4.76 -3.21 -10.93
N LYS A 165 -5.73 -3.28 -10.01
CA LYS A 165 -5.59 -4.07 -8.78
C LYS A 165 -5.61 -5.59 -9.02
N HIS A 166 -6.35 -6.09 -10.01
CA HIS A 166 -6.20 -7.47 -10.48
C HIS A 166 -4.80 -7.71 -11.06
N GLY A 167 -4.26 -6.76 -11.83
CA GLY A 167 -2.89 -6.80 -12.34
C GLY A 167 -1.85 -6.89 -11.22
N VAL A 168 -2.03 -6.12 -10.13
CA VAL A 168 -1.13 -6.18 -8.95
C VAL A 168 -1.19 -7.55 -8.28
N VAL A 169 -2.36 -8.18 -8.16
CA VAL A 169 -2.49 -9.54 -7.61
C VAL A 169 -1.77 -10.54 -8.52
N GLY A 170 -1.93 -10.42 -9.85
CA GLY A 170 -1.21 -11.24 -10.82
C GLY A 170 0.31 -11.07 -10.72
N LEU A 171 0.79 -9.83 -10.67
CA LEU A 171 2.22 -9.50 -10.50
C LEU A 171 2.77 -10.08 -9.17
N THR A 172 2.01 -9.97 -8.09
CA THR A 172 2.37 -10.53 -6.76
C THR A 172 2.62 -12.03 -6.86
N ARG A 173 1.72 -12.76 -7.50
CA ARG A 173 1.84 -14.23 -7.66
C ARG A 173 3.04 -14.63 -8.51
N ALA A 174 3.28 -13.92 -9.61
CA ALA A 174 4.43 -14.18 -10.49
C ALA A 174 5.76 -13.96 -9.75
N LEU A 175 5.93 -12.80 -9.12
CA LEU A 175 7.14 -12.47 -8.37
C LEU A 175 7.37 -13.38 -7.17
N ALA A 176 6.32 -13.84 -6.51
CA ALA A 176 6.43 -14.80 -5.40
C ALA A 176 7.12 -16.09 -5.84
N LEU A 177 6.78 -16.61 -7.03
CA LEU A 177 7.41 -17.80 -7.60
C LEU A 177 8.88 -17.55 -7.97
N GLU A 178 9.18 -16.42 -8.60
CA GLU A 178 10.53 -16.06 -9.03
C GLU A 178 11.48 -15.87 -7.84
N LEU A 179 10.98 -15.31 -6.73
CA LEU A 179 11.81 -14.89 -5.59
C LEU A 179 11.82 -15.92 -4.44
N ALA A 180 10.98 -16.94 -4.47
CA ALA A 180 10.86 -17.96 -3.41
C ALA A 180 12.20 -18.57 -3.03
N ARG A 181 13.01 -18.98 -4.02
CA ARG A 181 14.33 -19.60 -3.79
C ARG A 181 15.37 -18.62 -3.21
N LYS A 182 15.10 -17.31 -3.26
CA LYS A 182 15.94 -16.29 -2.63
C LYS A 182 15.51 -16.01 -1.19
N GLY A 183 14.43 -16.65 -0.72
CA GLY A 183 13.89 -16.46 0.62
C GLY A 183 13.07 -15.17 0.78
N VAL A 184 12.79 -14.45 -0.31
CA VAL A 184 11.95 -13.25 -0.34
C VAL A 184 10.48 -13.65 -0.41
N THR A 185 9.62 -13.00 0.37
CA THR A 185 8.17 -13.17 0.24
C THR A 185 7.53 -11.98 -0.47
N VAL A 186 6.53 -12.26 -1.30
CA VAL A 186 5.77 -11.25 -2.05
C VAL A 186 4.29 -11.51 -1.82
N ASN A 187 3.57 -10.56 -1.20
CA ASN A 187 2.15 -10.72 -0.90
C ASN A 187 1.37 -9.45 -1.26
N ALA A 188 0.09 -9.62 -1.56
CA ALA A 188 -0.87 -8.54 -1.72
C ALA A 188 -1.77 -8.47 -0.48
N VAL A 189 -1.96 -7.29 0.09
CA VAL A 189 -3.00 -6.99 1.06
C VAL A 189 -4.14 -6.31 0.30
N CYS A 190 -5.35 -6.79 0.46
CA CYS A 190 -6.53 -6.41 -0.30
C CYS A 190 -7.59 -5.79 0.64
N PRO A 191 -7.44 -4.51 1.02
CA PRO A 191 -8.43 -3.86 1.87
C PRO A 191 -9.76 -3.66 1.15
N GLY A 192 -10.87 -3.73 1.91
CA GLY A 192 -12.16 -3.19 1.53
C GLY A 192 -12.22 -1.67 1.73
N PHE A 193 -13.42 -1.13 1.84
CA PHE A 193 -13.61 0.30 2.08
C PHE A 193 -13.01 0.70 3.42
N THR A 194 -11.92 1.47 3.33
CA THR A 194 -11.08 1.85 4.48
C THR A 194 -11.24 3.35 4.75
N ASP A 195 -11.37 3.73 6.02
CA ASP A 195 -11.50 5.13 6.45
C ASP A 195 -10.22 5.92 6.14
N THR A 196 -10.23 6.57 5.00
CA THR A 196 -9.07 7.28 4.42
C THR A 196 -9.51 8.50 3.63
N PRO A 197 -8.61 9.46 3.37
CA PRO A 197 -8.91 10.59 2.49
C PRO A 197 -9.38 10.21 1.08
N ILE A 198 -9.11 8.99 0.61
CA ILE A 198 -9.63 8.50 -0.68
C ILE A 198 -11.14 8.32 -0.58
N ILE A 199 -11.63 7.66 0.47
CA ILE A 199 -13.07 7.44 0.68
C ILE A 199 -13.79 8.77 0.93
N SER A 200 -13.24 9.64 1.78
CA SER A 200 -13.83 10.96 2.03
C SER A 200 -13.99 11.77 0.74
N ARG A 201 -12.98 11.77 -0.13
CA ARG A 201 -13.08 12.42 -1.45
C ARG A 201 -14.11 11.76 -2.36
N SER A 202 -14.23 10.43 -2.32
CA SER A 202 -15.22 9.68 -3.11
C SER A 202 -16.64 10.04 -2.67
N ILE A 203 -16.89 10.08 -1.34
CA ILE A 203 -18.16 10.49 -0.75
C ILE A 203 -18.50 11.92 -1.20
N ALA A 204 -17.58 12.87 -1.01
CA ALA A 204 -17.80 14.27 -1.41
C ALA A 204 -18.11 14.41 -2.91
N ALA A 205 -17.44 13.64 -3.77
CA ALA A 205 -17.70 13.64 -5.21
C ALA A 205 -19.09 13.08 -5.57
N ILE A 206 -19.57 12.05 -4.86
CA ILE A 206 -20.90 11.48 -5.04
C ILE A 206 -21.98 12.48 -4.57
N VAL A 207 -21.80 13.05 -3.37
CA VAL A 207 -22.69 14.09 -2.83
C VAL A 207 -22.82 15.25 -3.81
N ALA A 208 -21.71 15.77 -4.33
CA ALA A 208 -21.71 16.87 -5.29
C ALA A 208 -22.44 16.54 -6.61
N LYS A 209 -22.38 15.28 -7.06
CA LYS A 209 -23.01 14.84 -8.31
C LYS A 209 -24.50 14.51 -8.15
N THR A 210 -24.90 14.01 -6.99
CA THR A 210 -26.22 13.40 -6.80
C THR A 210 -27.15 14.21 -5.91
N GLY A 211 -26.64 15.16 -5.13
CA GLY A 211 -27.38 15.91 -4.12
C GLY A 211 -27.82 15.08 -2.91
N ARG A 212 -27.34 13.84 -2.77
CA ARG A 212 -27.62 12.98 -1.61
C ARG A 212 -26.89 13.48 -0.36
N SER A 213 -27.39 13.09 0.82
CA SER A 213 -26.67 13.40 2.06
C SER A 213 -25.37 12.60 2.18
N GLU A 214 -24.40 13.14 2.93
CA GLU A 214 -23.13 12.46 3.20
C GLU A 214 -23.36 11.14 3.93
N ASP A 215 -24.29 11.12 4.90
CA ASP A 215 -24.66 9.94 5.70
C ASP A 215 -25.23 8.81 4.82
N ASP A 216 -26.10 9.15 3.84
CA ASP A 216 -26.67 8.16 2.93
C ASP A 216 -25.60 7.54 2.02
N VAL A 217 -24.63 8.35 1.56
CA VAL A 217 -23.54 7.87 0.73
C VAL A 217 -22.58 7.03 1.57
N LEU A 218 -22.21 7.48 2.77
CA LEU A 218 -21.36 6.71 3.70
C LEU A 218 -22.00 5.36 4.04
N ALA A 219 -23.31 5.32 4.28
CA ALA A 219 -24.04 4.09 4.59
C ALA A 219 -23.90 3.02 3.49
N GLU A 220 -23.81 3.42 2.22
CA GLU A 220 -23.57 2.47 1.11
C GLU A 220 -22.18 1.83 1.17
N PHE A 221 -21.12 2.61 1.49
CA PHE A 221 -19.78 2.06 1.69
C PHE A 221 -19.72 1.13 2.91
N VAL A 222 -20.37 1.52 4.00
CA VAL A 222 -20.45 0.72 5.24
C VAL A 222 -21.22 -0.58 5.02
N LYS A 223 -22.30 -0.53 4.24
CA LYS A 223 -23.14 -1.72 3.94
C LYS A 223 -22.39 -2.81 3.18
N ALA A 224 -21.37 -2.45 2.39
CA ALA A 224 -20.56 -3.42 1.67
C ALA A 224 -19.79 -4.35 2.64
N ASN A 225 -19.39 -3.85 3.79
CA ASN A 225 -18.72 -4.63 4.83
C ASN A 225 -19.75 -5.31 5.75
N PRO A 226 -19.82 -6.66 5.81
CA PRO A 226 -20.71 -7.38 6.74
C PRO A 226 -20.59 -7.00 8.22
N GLN A 227 -19.42 -6.45 8.65
CA GLN A 227 -19.24 -5.94 10.01
C GLN A 227 -19.91 -4.57 10.24
N GLY A 228 -20.50 -3.95 9.22
CA GLY A 228 -21.26 -2.70 9.35
C GLY A 228 -20.42 -1.46 9.67
N ARG A 229 -19.16 -1.43 9.21
CA ARG A 229 -18.23 -0.31 9.43
C ARG A 229 -17.20 -0.19 8.31
N LEU A 230 -16.52 0.94 8.21
CA LEU A 230 -15.29 1.04 7.43
C LEU A 230 -14.15 0.28 8.13
N ILE A 231 -13.23 -0.26 7.33
CA ILE A 231 -11.96 -0.79 7.82
C ILE A 231 -11.11 0.38 8.33
N GLN A 232 -10.38 0.20 9.42
CA GLN A 232 -9.45 1.22 9.88
C GLN A 232 -8.07 1.01 9.24
N PRO A 233 -7.33 2.09 8.89
CA PRO A 233 -5.98 1.99 8.33
C PRO A 233 -5.03 1.13 9.18
N GLU A 234 -5.19 1.14 10.49
CA GLU A 234 -4.41 0.38 11.45
C GLU A 234 -4.62 -1.13 11.29
N GLU A 235 -5.82 -1.59 10.93
CA GLU A 235 -6.11 -3.02 10.69
C GLU A 235 -5.32 -3.53 9.47
N VAL A 236 -5.17 -2.67 8.44
CA VAL A 236 -4.34 -2.97 7.28
C VAL A 236 -2.85 -2.97 7.66
N ALA A 237 -2.42 -2.00 8.48
CA ALA A 237 -1.05 -1.89 8.95
C ALA A 237 -0.62 -3.12 9.78
N GLU A 238 -1.49 -3.61 10.68
CA GLU A 238 -1.23 -4.82 11.48
C GLU A 238 -1.01 -6.06 10.59
N THR A 239 -1.79 -6.20 9.51
CA THR A 239 -1.58 -7.29 8.54
C THR A 239 -0.24 -7.17 7.84
N VAL A 240 0.17 -5.95 7.45
CA VAL A 240 1.48 -5.69 6.86
C VAL A 240 2.59 -6.05 7.86
N LEU A 241 2.48 -5.64 9.12
CA LEU A 241 3.42 -5.97 10.18
C LEU A 241 3.55 -7.50 10.36
N TRP A 242 2.42 -8.22 10.41
CA TRP A 242 2.44 -9.67 10.48
C TRP A 242 3.19 -10.29 9.30
N LEU A 243 2.96 -9.81 8.07
CA LEU A 243 3.65 -10.30 6.87
C LEU A 243 5.16 -10.02 6.88
N THR A 244 5.63 -9.03 7.64
CA THR A 244 7.07 -8.76 7.80
C THR A 244 7.72 -9.65 8.86
N SER A 245 6.93 -10.31 9.70
CA SER A 245 7.42 -11.13 10.81
C SER A 245 8.09 -12.43 10.34
N PRO A 246 8.97 -13.03 11.18
CA PRO A 246 9.53 -14.35 10.89
C PRO A 246 8.46 -15.45 10.77
N GLY A 247 7.33 -15.32 11.48
CA GLY A 247 6.21 -16.28 11.42
C GLY A 247 5.51 -16.34 10.06
N ALA A 248 5.66 -15.31 9.23
CA ALA A 248 5.07 -15.24 7.88
C ALA A 248 6.06 -15.71 6.77
N GLN A 249 7.20 -16.32 7.11
CA GLN A 249 8.24 -16.69 6.13
C GLN A 249 7.75 -17.64 5.02
N SER A 250 6.73 -18.45 5.29
CA SER A 250 6.13 -19.36 4.31
C SER A 250 4.87 -18.78 3.65
N ILE A 251 4.52 -17.54 3.95
CA ILE A 251 3.40 -16.84 3.33
C ILE A 251 3.94 -16.02 2.15
N THR A 252 3.71 -16.51 0.94
CA THR A 252 4.12 -15.82 -0.29
C THR A 252 3.13 -16.10 -1.41
N GLY A 253 2.93 -15.15 -2.33
CA GLY A 253 1.97 -15.23 -3.43
C GLY A 253 0.50 -15.08 -3.01
N GLN A 254 0.24 -14.69 -1.75
CA GLN A 254 -1.11 -14.59 -1.23
C GLN A 254 -1.72 -13.23 -1.51
N ALA A 255 -3.06 -13.22 -1.69
CA ALA A 255 -3.88 -12.02 -1.75
C ALA A 255 -4.82 -12.07 -0.54
N ILE A 256 -4.50 -11.28 0.50
CA ILE A 256 -5.14 -11.35 1.82
C ILE A 256 -6.19 -10.24 1.91
N ALA A 257 -7.46 -10.62 1.98
CA ALA A 257 -8.57 -9.69 2.11
C ALA A 257 -8.69 -9.18 3.57
N ILE A 258 -8.78 -7.86 3.73
CA ILE A 258 -9.09 -7.16 4.98
C ILE A 258 -10.38 -6.38 4.74
N ALA A 259 -11.51 -7.07 4.80
CA ALA A 259 -12.79 -6.55 4.29
C ALA A 259 -14.01 -6.95 5.13
N GLY A 260 -13.81 -7.45 6.35
CA GLY A 260 -14.90 -7.80 7.25
C GLY A 260 -15.86 -8.88 6.71
N GLY A 261 -15.42 -9.69 5.73
CA GLY A 261 -16.24 -10.72 5.08
C GLY A 261 -16.90 -10.28 3.75
N GLU A 262 -16.65 -9.05 3.27
CA GLU A 262 -17.17 -8.57 1.97
C GLU A 262 -16.73 -9.46 0.80
N VAL A 263 -15.48 -9.90 0.81
CA VAL A 263 -14.91 -10.78 -0.20
C VAL A 263 -14.26 -11.98 0.49
N MET A 264 -14.63 -13.17 0.03
CA MET A 264 -14.03 -14.43 0.45
C MET A 264 -13.19 -14.93 -0.71
N ALA A 265 -11.86 -14.87 -0.57
CA ALA A 265 -10.93 -15.44 -1.54
C ALA A 265 -10.79 -16.93 -1.24
N GLY A 266 -11.37 -17.77 -2.10
CA GLY A 266 -11.29 -19.21 -2.08
C GLY A 266 -11.04 -19.74 -3.47
#